data_f327c74bb2147716107cb14b262f3b51
#
_entry.id   f327c74bb2147716107cb14b262f3b51
#
_cell.length_a   1.000
_cell.length_b   1.000
_cell.length_c   1.000
_cell.angle_alpha   90.00
_cell.angle_beta   90.00
_cell.angle_gamma   90.00
#
_symmetry.space_group_name_H-M   'P 1'
#
loop_
_entity.id
_entity.type
_entity.pdbx_description
1 polymer ?
#
loop_
_entity_poly.entity_id
_entity_poly.type
_entity_poly.pdbx_seq_one_letter_code
_entity_poly.pdbx_strand_id
1 'polypeptide(L)'
;MSQTNSAAPAAAQAAPAATAQEAHELLREVVQGRRLSREQASAVFAALGAGELSEVETAALLAALHARGEEPQEVAGAASAFRQAARDFPSVSFPLVDVVGTGGDGVGTINISTGAGLVAASLGVAVAKHGNRAVSSKTGAADVIAELGLPLDVEPATAVELLARDHFTFLFAQAYHPAMRHVAPVRKALATPTIFNVLGPLVNPAHLTFQLMGVWDPGMLDMIAEAMVQLGRE
;
A
#
# COMPACT_ATOMS: atom_id res chain seq x y z
N MET A 1 2.59 29.91 28.97
CA MET A 1 2.42 29.88 27.50
C MET A 1 3.69 29.31 26.92
N SER A 2 3.74 27.99 26.71
CA SER A 2 4.89 27.30 26.14
C SER A 2 4.50 26.89 24.72
N GLN A 3 5.13 27.49 23.73
CA GLN A 3 4.96 27.14 22.33
C GLN A 3 5.74 25.85 22.05
N THR A 4 5.05 24.75 21.90
CA THR A 4 5.63 23.52 21.35
C THR A 4 5.76 23.69 19.84
N ASN A 5 6.99 23.95 19.41
CA ASN A 5 7.38 24.01 18.00
C ASN A 5 7.40 22.57 17.45
N SER A 6 6.30 22.15 16.84
CA SER A 6 6.25 20.88 16.11
C SER A 6 6.91 21.07 14.75
N ALA A 7 8.18 20.70 14.67
CA ALA A 7 8.87 20.61 13.39
C ALA A 7 8.26 19.47 12.58
N ALA A 8 7.76 19.75 11.38
CA ALA A 8 7.33 18.74 10.43
C ALA A 8 8.50 17.76 10.13
N PRO A 9 8.26 16.45 10.06
CA PRO A 9 9.31 15.50 9.72
C PRO A 9 9.86 15.82 8.32
N ALA A 10 11.18 15.91 8.24
CA ALA A 10 11.88 16.11 6.97
C ALA A 10 11.49 15.02 5.99
N ALA A 11 11.03 15.41 4.81
CA ALA A 11 10.75 14.48 3.72
C ALA A 11 12.00 13.63 3.46
N ALA A 12 11.89 12.32 3.67
CA ALA A 12 12.96 11.39 3.36
C ALA A 12 13.28 11.52 1.85
N GLN A 13 14.51 11.95 1.54
CA GLN A 13 14.96 12.04 0.15
C GLN A 13 14.81 10.67 -0.50
N ALA A 14 14.15 10.63 -1.65
CA ALA A 14 14.02 9.43 -2.45
C ALA A 14 15.42 8.90 -2.79
N ALA A 15 15.68 7.63 -2.47
CA ALA A 15 16.88 6.97 -2.97
C ALA A 15 16.82 6.96 -4.51
N PRO A 16 17.97 7.15 -5.21
CA PRO A 16 18.00 7.08 -6.66
C PRO A 16 17.46 5.70 -7.10
N ALA A 17 16.69 5.67 -8.19
CA ALA A 17 16.23 4.42 -8.77
C ALA A 17 17.45 3.55 -9.12
N ALA A 18 17.43 2.28 -8.72
CA ALA A 18 18.47 1.35 -9.10
C ALA A 18 18.49 1.21 -10.63
N THR A 19 19.67 1.00 -11.18
CA THR A 19 19.79 0.61 -12.58
C THR A 19 19.17 -0.79 -12.79
N ALA A 20 18.71 -1.09 -13.98
CA ALA A 20 18.21 -2.44 -14.29
C ALA A 20 19.23 -3.54 -13.93
N GLN A 21 20.53 -3.28 -14.08
CA GLN A 21 21.59 -4.22 -13.70
C GLN A 21 21.63 -4.47 -12.21
N GLU A 22 21.54 -3.44 -11.37
CA GLU A 22 21.48 -3.58 -9.91
C GLU A 22 20.24 -4.36 -9.47
N ALA A 23 19.08 -4.12 -10.10
CA ALA A 23 17.86 -4.87 -9.82
C ALA A 23 18.02 -6.37 -10.11
N HIS A 24 18.70 -6.73 -11.21
CA HIS A 24 18.99 -8.14 -11.53
C HIS A 24 19.98 -8.78 -10.54
N GLU A 25 20.96 -8.02 -10.04
CA GLU A 25 21.89 -8.51 -9.00
C GLU A 25 21.15 -8.76 -7.68
N LEU A 26 20.31 -7.82 -7.24
CA LEU A 26 19.48 -7.97 -6.04
C LEU A 26 18.50 -9.14 -6.16
N LEU A 27 17.89 -9.34 -7.33
CA LEU A 27 17.06 -10.52 -7.59
C LEU A 27 17.83 -11.82 -7.36
N ARG A 28 19.06 -11.94 -7.90
CA ARG A 28 19.88 -13.14 -7.69
C ARG A 28 20.19 -13.37 -6.22
N GLU A 29 20.44 -12.31 -5.45
CA GLU A 29 20.65 -12.40 -4.00
C GLU A 29 19.40 -12.95 -3.30
N VAL A 30 18.21 -12.46 -3.63
CA VAL A 30 16.96 -12.95 -3.06
C VAL A 30 16.72 -14.41 -3.39
N VAL A 31 16.95 -14.83 -4.64
CA VAL A 31 16.83 -16.24 -5.06
C VAL A 31 17.82 -17.15 -4.33
N GLN A 32 18.97 -16.63 -3.91
CA GLN A 32 19.95 -17.34 -3.05
C GLN A 32 19.58 -17.31 -1.56
N GLY A 33 18.43 -16.76 -1.19
CA GLY A 33 17.93 -16.70 0.18
C GLY A 33 18.46 -15.51 0.98
N ARG A 34 19.17 -14.55 0.37
CA ARG A 34 19.64 -13.34 1.07
C ARG A 34 18.48 -12.40 1.36
N ARG A 35 18.61 -11.67 2.48
CA ARG A 35 17.67 -10.64 2.90
C ARG A 35 18.15 -9.29 2.36
N LEU A 36 17.20 -8.49 1.88
CA LEU A 36 17.50 -7.16 1.38
C LEU A 36 17.41 -6.12 2.51
N SER A 37 18.23 -5.08 2.43
CA SER A 37 18.00 -3.86 3.20
C SER A 37 16.75 -3.15 2.67
N ARG A 38 16.26 -2.17 3.42
CA ARG A 38 15.12 -1.35 2.99
C ARG A 38 15.38 -0.65 1.65
N GLU A 39 16.59 -0.10 1.48
CA GLU A 39 17.02 0.60 0.27
C GLU A 39 17.12 -0.36 -0.91
N GLN A 40 17.70 -1.54 -0.70
CA GLN A 40 17.79 -2.58 -1.73
C GLN A 40 16.41 -3.08 -2.15
N ALA A 41 15.50 -3.32 -1.18
CA ALA A 41 14.12 -3.68 -1.48
C ALA A 41 13.40 -2.55 -2.24
N SER A 42 13.57 -1.30 -1.81
CA SER A 42 13.00 -0.16 -2.55
C SER A 42 13.51 -0.11 -3.99
N ALA A 43 14.80 -0.35 -4.20
CA ALA A 43 15.43 -0.33 -5.52
C ALA A 43 14.88 -1.41 -6.46
N VAL A 44 14.84 -2.68 -6.01
CA VAL A 44 14.34 -3.79 -6.83
C VAL A 44 12.84 -3.67 -7.10
N PHE A 45 12.04 -3.19 -6.14
CA PHE A 45 10.61 -2.98 -6.32
C PHE A 45 10.29 -1.73 -7.18
N ALA A 46 11.15 -0.73 -7.20
CA ALA A 46 11.04 0.39 -8.14
C ALA A 46 11.27 -0.08 -9.58
N ALA A 47 12.31 -0.88 -9.82
CA ALA A 47 12.58 -1.49 -11.13
C ALA A 47 11.43 -2.41 -11.59
N LEU A 48 10.88 -3.20 -10.67
CA LEU A 48 9.69 -4.03 -10.93
C LEU A 48 8.51 -3.14 -11.34
N GLY A 49 8.22 -2.09 -10.58
CA GLY A 49 7.14 -1.15 -10.88
C GLY A 49 7.32 -0.38 -12.18
N ALA A 50 8.55 -0.13 -12.61
CA ALA A 50 8.90 0.45 -13.89
C ALA A 50 8.76 -0.54 -15.07
N GLY A 51 8.63 -1.85 -14.79
CA GLY A 51 8.57 -2.89 -15.82
C GLY A 51 9.93 -3.29 -16.36
N GLU A 52 11.00 -3.05 -15.61
CA GLU A 52 12.39 -3.38 -15.98
C GLU A 52 12.71 -4.87 -15.70
N LEU A 53 11.89 -5.55 -14.89
CA LEU A 53 11.96 -6.99 -14.69
C LEU A 53 10.95 -7.69 -15.59
N SER A 54 11.36 -8.77 -16.22
CA SER A 54 10.45 -9.67 -16.96
C SER A 54 9.46 -10.35 -16.03
N GLU A 55 8.37 -10.91 -16.59
CA GLU A 55 7.39 -11.67 -15.81
C GLU A 55 8.03 -12.86 -15.06
N VAL A 56 9.01 -13.52 -15.67
CA VAL A 56 9.74 -14.66 -15.06
C VAL A 56 10.57 -14.18 -13.87
N GLU A 57 11.28 -13.06 -14.01
CA GLU A 57 12.08 -12.47 -12.95
C GLU A 57 11.21 -11.95 -11.80
N THR A 58 10.09 -11.30 -12.14
CA THR A 58 9.09 -10.88 -11.17
C THR A 58 8.52 -12.07 -10.40
N ALA A 59 8.19 -13.17 -11.09
CA ALA A 59 7.71 -14.38 -10.44
C ALA A 59 8.76 -15.00 -9.51
N ALA A 60 10.02 -15.05 -9.95
CA ALA A 60 11.13 -15.57 -9.14
C ALA A 60 11.34 -14.72 -7.87
N LEU A 61 11.34 -13.39 -7.99
CA LEU A 61 11.44 -12.47 -6.86
C LEU A 61 10.33 -12.71 -5.84
N LEU A 62 9.07 -12.68 -6.29
CA LEU A 62 7.91 -12.82 -5.42
C LEU A 62 7.84 -14.19 -4.75
N ALA A 63 8.12 -15.27 -5.50
CA ALA A 63 8.12 -16.61 -4.97
C ALA A 63 9.26 -16.85 -3.97
N ALA A 64 10.46 -16.32 -4.24
CA ALA A 64 11.60 -16.46 -3.33
C ALA A 64 11.39 -15.70 -2.02
N LEU A 65 10.86 -14.47 -2.07
CA LEU A 65 10.49 -13.69 -0.87
C LEU A 65 9.47 -14.46 -0.03
N HIS A 66 8.38 -14.91 -0.65
CA HIS A 66 7.31 -15.62 0.05
C HIS A 66 7.79 -16.96 0.65
N ALA A 67 8.56 -17.76 -0.10
CA ALA A 67 9.06 -19.06 0.39
C ALA A 67 10.00 -18.93 1.59
N ARG A 68 10.76 -17.85 1.66
CA ARG A 68 11.72 -17.57 2.74
C ARG A 68 11.07 -16.86 3.95
N GLY A 69 9.94 -16.23 3.74
CA GLY A 69 9.33 -15.24 4.63
C GLY A 69 9.93 -13.84 4.39
N GLU A 70 9.05 -12.87 4.25
CA GLU A 70 9.39 -11.46 4.08
C GLU A 70 9.90 -10.85 5.39
N GLU A 71 10.80 -9.88 5.28
CA GLU A 71 11.32 -9.11 6.42
C GLU A 71 10.68 -7.72 6.49
N PRO A 72 10.57 -7.11 7.69
CA PRO A 72 9.99 -5.77 7.86
C PRO A 72 10.61 -4.71 6.96
N GLN A 73 11.94 -4.72 6.81
CA GLN A 73 12.67 -3.78 5.95
C GLN A 73 12.38 -4.00 4.45
N GLU A 74 12.13 -5.25 4.04
CA GLU A 74 11.77 -5.56 2.66
C GLU A 74 10.36 -5.09 2.34
N VAL A 75 9.42 -5.28 3.28
CA VAL A 75 8.06 -4.76 3.17
C VAL A 75 8.06 -3.23 3.15
N ALA A 76 8.82 -2.59 4.03
CA ALA A 76 8.94 -1.13 4.07
C ALA A 76 9.56 -0.56 2.78
N GLY A 77 10.60 -1.22 2.25
CA GLY A 77 11.24 -0.84 0.99
C GLY A 77 10.29 -0.95 -0.20
N ALA A 78 9.61 -2.09 -0.33
CA ALA A 78 8.60 -2.32 -1.37
C ALA A 78 7.45 -1.30 -1.29
N ALA A 79 6.92 -1.04 -0.09
CA ALA A 79 5.89 -0.03 0.13
C ALA A 79 6.36 1.38 -0.26
N SER A 80 7.61 1.74 0.09
CA SER A 80 8.20 3.03 -0.28
C SER A 80 8.26 3.19 -1.81
N ALA A 81 8.71 2.17 -2.54
CA ALA A 81 8.80 2.19 -3.99
C ALA A 81 7.42 2.38 -4.65
N PHE A 82 6.43 1.63 -4.23
CA PHE A 82 5.08 1.73 -4.80
C PHE A 82 4.34 3.01 -4.40
N ARG A 83 4.63 3.60 -3.24
CA ARG A 83 4.12 4.93 -2.87
C ARG A 83 4.74 6.03 -3.72
N GLN A 84 6.05 5.96 -3.99
CA GLN A 84 6.74 6.93 -4.85
C GLN A 84 6.29 6.84 -6.30
N ALA A 85 5.93 5.64 -6.77
CA ALA A 85 5.40 5.42 -8.12
C ALA A 85 3.89 5.65 -8.22
N ALA A 86 3.21 5.95 -7.13
CA ALA A 86 1.78 6.23 -7.11
C ALA A 86 1.48 7.59 -7.76
N ARG A 87 0.25 7.74 -8.27
CA ARG A 87 -0.27 9.06 -8.66
C ARG A 87 -0.30 9.97 -7.44
N ASP A 88 0.19 11.19 -7.59
CA ASP A 88 0.24 12.17 -6.51
C ASP A 88 -1.16 12.46 -5.94
N PHE A 89 -1.23 12.53 -4.61
CA PHE A 89 -2.40 12.99 -3.89
C PHE A 89 -2.05 14.32 -3.19
N PRO A 90 -2.85 15.39 -3.39
CA PRO A 90 -2.56 16.70 -2.81
C PRO A 90 -2.54 16.66 -1.28
N SER A 91 -1.61 17.39 -0.68
CA SER A 91 -1.56 17.55 0.76
C SER A 91 -2.76 18.38 1.25
N VAL A 92 -3.28 18.01 2.41
CA VAL A 92 -4.37 18.72 3.09
C VAL A 92 -3.89 19.25 4.45
N SER A 93 -4.58 20.25 5.00
CA SER A 93 -4.23 20.88 6.28
C SER A 93 -4.92 20.28 7.50
N PHE A 94 -5.69 19.20 7.32
CA PHE A 94 -6.42 18.51 8.37
C PHE A 94 -6.00 17.04 8.47
N PRO A 95 -6.20 16.39 9.64
CA PRO A 95 -5.82 14.99 9.82
C PRO A 95 -6.59 14.07 8.88
N LEU A 96 -5.89 13.11 8.25
CA LEU A 96 -6.47 12.06 7.43
C LEU A 96 -6.34 10.71 8.11
N VAL A 97 -7.39 9.92 7.97
CA VAL A 97 -7.47 8.54 8.48
C VAL A 97 -7.71 7.57 7.32
N ASP A 98 -7.05 6.40 7.37
CA ASP A 98 -7.47 5.23 6.58
C ASP A 98 -7.87 4.07 7.53
N VAL A 99 -8.94 3.39 7.16
CA VAL A 99 -9.40 2.17 7.85
C VAL A 99 -9.32 1.04 6.84
N VAL A 100 -8.34 0.16 6.98
CA VAL A 100 -7.99 -0.84 5.97
C VAL A 100 -7.66 -2.18 6.61
N GLY A 101 -7.64 -3.24 5.84
CA GLY A 101 -7.17 -4.56 6.26
C GLY A 101 -6.29 -5.18 5.20
N THR A 102 -5.44 -6.12 5.61
CA THR A 102 -4.63 -6.92 4.68
C THR A 102 -5.51 -7.79 3.77
N GLY A 103 -6.73 -8.08 4.20
CA GLY A 103 -7.61 -9.03 3.52
C GLY A 103 -7.09 -10.47 3.64
N GLY A 104 -7.72 -11.39 2.92
CA GLY A 104 -7.20 -12.76 2.81
C GLY A 104 -7.56 -13.69 3.96
N ASP A 105 -8.46 -13.27 4.88
CA ASP A 105 -8.88 -14.06 6.05
C ASP A 105 -9.72 -15.31 5.71
N GLY A 106 -10.24 -15.39 4.48
CA GLY A 106 -11.07 -16.52 4.04
C GLY A 106 -12.41 -16.68 4.77
N VAL A 107 -12.73 -15.78 5.70
CA VAL A 107 -13.93 -15.91 6.59
C VAL A 107 -15.21 -15.48 5.87
N GLY A 108 -15.09 -14.64 4.83
CA GLY A 108 -16.25 -14.21 4.04
C GLY A 108 -17.17 -13.23 4.79
N THR A 109 -16.61 -12.40 5.66
CA THR A 109 -17.32 -11.34 6.37
C THR A 109 -17.77 -10.23 5.41
N ILE A 110 -18.62 -9.33 5.91
CA ILE A 110 -18.94 -8.07 5.23
C ILE A 110 -17.69 -7.19 5.16
N ASN A 111 -17.74 -6.13 4.33
CA ASN A 111 -16.63 -5.18 4.19
C ASN A 111 -16.51 -4.25 5.41
N ILE A 112 -16.08 -4.81 6.56
CA ILE A 112 -16.05 -4.15 7.89
C ILE A 112 -15.28 -2.83 7.81
N SER A 113 -14.06 -2.83 7.27
CA SER A 113 -13.24 -1.61 7.17
C SER A 113 -13.89 -0.52 6.31
N THR A 114 -14.65 -0.89 5.27
CA THR A 114 -15.38 0.07 4.43
C THR A 114 -16.54 0.67 5.22
N GLY A 115 -17.34 -0.17 5.89
CA GLY A 115 -18.44 0.29 6.74
C GLY A 115 -17.96 1.17 7.89
N ALA A 116 -16.89 0.76 8.58
CA ALA A 116 -16.28 1.55 9.66
C ALA A 116 -15.77 2.91 9.18
N GLY A 117 -15.15 2.96 7.99
CA GLY A 117 -14.72 4.22 7.38
C GLY A 117 -15.86 5.18 7.09
N LEU A 118 -16.99 4.67 6.55
CA LEU A 118 -18.19 5.48 6.29
C LEU A 118 -18.83 5.99 7.60
N VAL A 119 -18.89 5.15 8.63
CA VAL A 119 -19.39 5.56 9.96
C VAL A 119 -18.47 6.62 10.58
N ALA A 120 -17.16 6.45 10.51
CA ALA A 120 -16.21 7.44 11.01
C ALA A 120 -16.37 8.80 10.29
N ALA A 121 -16.54 8.77 8.97
CA ALA A 121 -16.78 9.97 8.18
C ALA A 121 -18.08 10.68 8.58
N SER A 122 -19.16 9.94 8.86
CA SER A 122 -20.42 10.51 9.34
C SER A 122 -20.31 11.21 10.71
N LEU A 123 -19.25 10.91 11.46
CA LEU A 123 -18.90 11.54 12.73
C LEU A 123 -17.88 12.67 12.59
N GLY A 124 -17.54 13.08 11.36
CA GLY A 124 -16.64 14.19 11.07
C GLY A 124 -15.16 13.83 10.97
N VAL A 125 -14.81 12.54 10.94
CA VAL A 125 -13.44 12.09 10.71
C VAL A 125 -13.14 12.06 9.22
N ALA A 126 -12.13 12.80 8.76
CA ALA A 126 -11.75 12.80 7.36
C ALA A 126 -11.06 11.47 6.95
N VAL A 127 -11.80 10.64 6.22
CA VAL A 127 -11.36 9.29 5.81
C VAL A 127 -10.95 9.26 4.34
N ALA A 128 -9.67 9.08 4.09
CA ALA A 128 -9.10 8.84 2.76
C ALA A 128 -8.91 7.32 2.58
N LYS A 129 -9.99 6.63 2.23
CA LYS A 129 -9.98 5.17 2.19
C LYS A 129 -9.32 4.64 0.93
N HIS A 130 -8.18 3.97 1.09
CA HIS A 130 -7.55 3.22 0.01
C HIS A 130 -8.15 1.81 -0.10
N GLY A 131 -8.42 1.36 -1.33
CA GLY A 131 -8.99 0.05 -1.53
C GLY A 131 -9.07 -0.40 -2.98
N ASN A 132 -9.40 -1.68 -3.18
CA ASN A 132 -9.48 -2.30 -4.49
C ASN A 132 -10.76 -3.14 -4.63
N ARG A 133 -10.98 -3.66 -5.85
CA ARG A 133 -11.98 -4.72 -6.10
C ARG A 133 -11.54 -6.03 -5.45
N ALA A 134 -12.49 -6.94 -5.29
CA ALA A 134 -12.21 -8.28 -4.80
C ALA A 134 -11.22 -9.01 -5.71
N VAL A 135 -10.25 -9.71 -5.09
CA VAL A 135 -9.33 -10.62 -5.79
C VAL A 135 -9.69 -12.07 -5.46
N SER A 136 -9.90 -12.39 -4.20
CA SER A 136 -10.22 -13.74 -3.70
C SER A 136 -11.54 -13.81 -2.93
N SER A 137 -12.06 -12.70 -2.45
CA SER A 137 -13.34 -12.60 -1.75
C SER A 137 -14.50 -12.37 -2.72
N LYS A 138 -15.74 -12.50 -2.22
CA LYS A 138 -16.96 -12.24 -3.02
C LYS A 138 -17.14 -10.75 -3.36
N THR A 139 -16.64 -9.85 -2.50
CA THR A 139 -16.87 -8.40 -2.60
C THR A 139 -15.67 -7.65 -2.02
N GLY A 140 -15.04 -6.79 -2.82
CA GLY A 140 -13.98 -5.87 -2.37
C GLY A 140 -14.55 -4.52 -1.92
N ALA A 141 -13.67 -3.68 -1.37
CA ALA A 141 -14.06 -2.34 -0.93
C ALA A 141 -14.63 -1.49 -2.07
N ALA A 142 -13.98 -1.53 -3.24
CA ALA A 142 -14.45 -0.78 -4.42
C ALA A 142 -15.80 -1.26 -4.93
N ASP A 143 -16.10 -2.55 -4.79
CA ASP A 143 -17.40 -3.10 -5.23
C ASP A 143 -18.55 -2.55 -4.36
N VAL A 144 -18.32 -2.44 -3.03
CA VAL A 144 -19.29 -1.81 -2.11
C VAL A 144 -19.48 -0.34 -2.40
N ILE A 145 -18.39 0.40 -2.62
CA ILE A 145 -18.45 1.83 -2.94
C ILE A 145 -19.22 2.08 -4.23
N ALA A 146 -19.00 1.26 -5.27
CA ALA A 146 -19.73 1.35 -6.52
C ALA A 146 -21.23 1.03 -6.35
N GLU A 147 -21.56 0.00 -5.56
CA GLU A 147 -22.96 -0.39 -5.29
C GLU A 147 -23.71 0.70 -4.50
N LEU A 148 -23.00 1.44 -3.65
CA LEU A 148 -23.56 2.63 -2.98
C LEU A 148 -23.71 3.85 -3.90
N GLY A 149 -23.35 3.73 -5.18
CA GLY A 149 -23.44 4.80 -6.17
C GLY A 149 -22.35 5.86 -6.08
N LEU A 150 -21.27 5.59 -5.33
CA LEU A 150 -20.14 6.51 -5.21
C LEU A 150 -19.14 6.26 -6.36
N PRO A 151 -18.57 7.34 -6.94
CA PRO A 151 -17.59 7.20 -8.02
C PRO A 151 -16.29 6.60 -7.53
N LEU A 152 -15.71 5.69 -8.34
CA LEU A 152 -14.40 5.08 -8.04
C LEU A 152 -13.24 5.88 -8.64
N ASP A 153 -13.46 6.49 -9.80
CA ASP A 153 -12.45 7.26 -10.52
C ASP A 153 -12.70 8.75 -10.30
N VAL A 154 -12.09 9.27 -9.25
CA VAL A 154 -12.20 10.66 -8.85
C VAL A 154 -10.84 11.33 -8.99
N GLU A 155 -10.81 12.48 -9.66
CA GLU A 155 -9.59 13.28 -9.76
C GLU A 155 -9.09 13.70 -8.37
N PRO A 156 -7.76 13.72 -8.12
CA PRO A 156 -7.21 14.01 -6.80
C PRO A 156 -7.67 15.34 -6.20
N ALA A 157 -7.85 16.38 -7.00
CA ALA A 157 -8.37 17.65 -6.54
C ALA A 157 -9.81 17.54 -6.02
N THR A 158 -10.68 16.85 -6.77
CA THR A 158 -12.06 16.57 -6.36
C THR A 158 -12.10 15.68 -5.12
N ALA A 159 -11.20 14.71 -5.00
CA ALA A 159 -11.09 13.87 -3.81
C ALA A 159 -10.79 14.70 -2.53
N VAL A 160 -9.96 15.74 -2.64
CA VAL A 160 -9.70 16.69 -1.54
C VAL A 160 -10.95 17.51 -1.20
N GLU A 161 -11.72 17.97 -2.20
CA GLU A 161 -12.98 18.69 -1.98
C GLU A 161 -14.01 17.80 -1.25
N LEU A 162 -14.11 16.51 -1.64
CA LEU A 162 -14.98 15.54 -0.97
C LEU A 162 -14.56 15.32 0.48
N LEU A 163 -13.27 15.19 0.76
CA LEU A 163 -12.76 15.08 2.13
C LEU A 163 -13.11 16.29 2.99
N ALA A 164 -12.99 17.49 2.43
CA ALA A 164 -13.29 18.72 3.16
C ALA A 164 -14.79 18.91 3.42
N ARG A 165 -15.66 18.47 2.49
CA ARG A 165 -17.11 18.66 2.54
C ARG A 165 -17.83 17.51 3.22
N ASP A 166 -17.49 16.27 2.82
CA ASP A 166 -18.24 15.05 3.17
C ASP A 166 -17.44 14.14 4.12
N HIS A 167 -16.20 14.52 4.44
CA HIS A 167 -15.28 13.75 5.27
C HIS A 167 -14.93 12.36 4.74
N PHE A 168 -15.23 12.05 3.47
CA PHE A 168 -14.94 10.76 2.86
C PHE A 168 -14.50 10.88 1.42
N THR A 169 -13.48 10.13 1.05
CA THR A 169 -13.14 9.85 -0.34
C THR A 169 -12.63 8.42 -0.48
N PHE A 170 -12.86 7.82 -1.65
CA PHE A 170 -12.33 6.50 -1.98
C PHE A 170 -11.16 6.64 -2.96
N LEU A 171 -10.00 6.16 -2.56
CA LEU A 171 -8.79 6.15 -3.37
C LEU A 171 -8.65 4.77 -4.01
N PHE A 172 -9.13 4.65 -5.25
CA PHE A 172 -9.15 3.39 -5.96
C PHE A 172 -7.75 2.96 -6.38
N ALA A 173 -7.26 1.83 -5.84
CA ALA A 173 -5.89 1.39 -5.98
C ALA A 173 -5.43 1.29 -7.45
N GLN A 174 -6.31 0.88 -8.38
CA GLN A 174 -5.95 0.77 -9.80
C GLN A 174 -5.74 2.14 -10.46
N ALA A 175 -6.44 3.19 -10.00
CA ALA A 175 -6.27 4.55 -10.50
C ALA A 175 -4.99 5.21 -9.97
N TYR A 176 -4.60 4.86 -8.73
CA TYR A 176 -3.44 5.48 -8.08
C TYR A 176 -2.14 4.72 -8.26
N HIS A 177 -2.16 3.42 -8.57
CA HIS A 177 -0.96 2.59 -8.70
C HIS A 177 -0.79 2.00 -10.11
N PRO A 178 -0.45 2.81 -11.14
CA PRO A 178 -0.27 2.31 -12.50
C PRO A 178 0.85 1.27 -12.62
N ALA A 179 1.85 1.30 -11.73
CA ALA A 179 2.93 0.31 -11.64
C ALA A 179 2.42 -1.13 -11.44
N MET A 180 1.23 -1.31 -10.85
CA MET A 180 0.63 -2.63 -10.63
C MET A 180 0.32 -3.39 -11.93
N ARG A 181 0.26 -2.72 -13.08
CA ARG A 181 0.08 -3.39 -14.39
C ARG A 181 1.17 -4.43 -14.69
N HIS A 182 2.39 -4.20 -14.19
CA HIS A 182 3.53 -5.11 -14.37
C HIS A 182 3.51 -6.29 -13.40
N VAL A 183 2.77 -6.18 -12.32
CA VAL A 183 2.71 -7.15 -11.21
C VAL A 183 1.47 -8.04 -11.29
N ALA A 184 0.33 -7.46 -11.64
CA ALA A 184 -0.97 -8.15 -11.57
C ALA A 184 -1.04 -9.45 -12.40
N PRO A 185 -0.52 -9.53 -13.64
CA PRO A 185 -0.51 -10.77 -14.41
C PRO A 185 0.29 -11.88 -13.73
N VAL A 186 1.48 -11.53 -13.21
CA VAL A 186 2.37 -12.47 -12.53
C VAL A 186 1.73 -13.00 -11.25
N ARG A 187 1.15 -12.14 -10.42
CA ARG A 187 0.43 -12.57 -9.20
C ARG A 187 -0.74 -13.50 -9.53
N LYS A 188 -1.49 -13.19 -10.59
CA LYS A 188 -2.57 -14.06 -11.06
C LYS A 188 -2.07 -15.42 -11.50
N ALA A 189 -0.94 -15.48 -12.19
CA ALA A 189 -0.33 -16.74 -12.65
C ALA A 189 0.25 -17.56 -11.50
N LEU A 190 0.89 -16.92 -10.52
CA LEU A 190 1.43 -17.57 -9.33
C LEU A 190 0.34 -18.20 -8.45
N ALA A 191 -0.84 -17.60 -8.39
CA ALA A 191 -1.99 -18.06 -7.60
C ALA A 191 -1.64 -18.41 -6.13
N THR A 192 -0.65 -17.74 -5.56
CA THR A 192 -0.19 -17.90 -4.16
C THR A 192 -0.04 -16.52 -3.51
N PRO A 193 -0.08 -16.43 -2.16
CA PRO A 193 0.25 -15.19 -1.47
C PRO A 193 1.63 -14.68 -1.85
N THR A 194 1.81 -13.38 -1.81
CA THR A 194 3.07 -12.69 -2.07
C THR A 194 3.16 -11.47 -1.15
N ILE A 195 4.30 -10.80 -1.08
CA ILE A 195 4.48 -9.55 -0.34
C ILE A 195 3.38 -8.51 -0.64
N PHE A 196 2.78 -8.53 -1.84
CA PHE A 196 1.68 -7.64 -2.21
C PHE A 196 0.39 -7.87 -1.41
N ASN A 197 0.26 -8.98 -0.68
CA ASN A 197 -0.88 -9.21 0.19
C ASN A 197 -0.83 -8.33 1.44
N VAL A 198 0.35 -7.88 1.84
CA VAL A 198 0.55 -6.96 2.97
C VAL A 198 0.83 -5.53 2.53
N LEU A 199 1.23 -5.31 1.27
CA LEU A 199 1.55 -3.97 0.78
C LEU A 199 0.32 -3.08 0.61
N GLY A 200 -0.85 -3.63 0.26
CA GLY A 200 -2.05 -2.85 -0.04
C GLY A 200 -2.37 -1.76 0.99
N PRO A 201 -2.43 -2.08 2.30
CA PRO A 201 -2.61 -1.10 3.36
C PRO A 201 -1.49 -0.05 3.46
N LEU A 202 -0.26 -0.42 3.12
CA LEU A 202 0.92 0.41 3.34
C LEU A 202 1.19 1.44 2.22
N VAL A 203 0.48 1.32 1.09
CA VAL A 203 0.71 2.14 -0.11
C VAL A 203 -0.37 3.18 -0.39
N ASN A 204 -1.21 3.54 0.61
CA ASN A 204 -2.16 4.63 0.44
C ASN A 204 -1.43 5.90 -0.03
N PRO A 205 -1.86 6.52 -1.16
CA PRO A 205 -1.18 7.68 -1.74
C PRO A 205 -1.35 8.95 -0.90
N ALA A 206 -2.38 9.02 -0.04
CA ALA A 206 -2.58 10.17 0.84
C ALA A 206 -1.58 10.19 2.00
N HIS A 207 -1.20 11.40 2.44
CA HIS A 207 -0.40 11.60 3.65
C HIS A 207 -1.28 11.40 4.89
N LEU A 208 -1.41 10.15 5.33
CA LEU A 208 -2.23 9.79 6.48
C LEU A 208 -1.60 10.27 7.78
N THR A 209 -2.44 10.82 8.67
CA THR A 209 -2.08 11.09 10.07
C THR A 209 -2.26 9.84 10.93
N PHE A 210 -3.36 9.10 10.68
CA PHE A 210 -3.66 7.86 11.42
C PHE A 210 -4.07 6.75 10.45
N GLN A 211 -3.79 5.52 10.84
CA GLN A 211 -4.22 4.35 10.10
C GLN A 211 -4.67 3.24 11.06
N LEU A 212 -5.92 2.78 10.90
CA LEU A 212 -6.37 1.57 11.56
C LEU A 212 -6.23 0.40 10.59
N MET A 213 -5.33 -0.52 10.89
CA MET A 213 -5.05 -1.66 10.03
C MET A 213 -5.41 -2.98 10.69
N GLY A 214 -6.35 -3.72 10.10
CA GLY A 214 -6.65 -5.09 10.47
C GLY A 214 -5.66 -6.06 9.82
N VAL A 215 -5.11 -6.98 10.60
CA VAL A 215 -4.21 -8.04 10.13
C VAL A 215 -4.87 -9.38 10.40
N TRP A 216 -5.06 -10.20 9.37
CA TRP A 216 -5.79 -11.46 9.51
C TRP A 216 -4.99 -12.54 10.23
N ASP A 217 -3.66 -12.52 10.09
CA ASP A 217 -2.75 -13.46 10.74
C ASP A 217 -2.00 -12.76 11.88
N PRO A 218 -2.26 -13.13 13.15
CA PRO A 218 -1.54 -12.55 14.28
C PRO A 218 -0.02 -12.70 14.20
N GLY A 219 0.49 -13.75 13.52
CA GLY A 219 1.92 -13.96 13.32
C GLY A 219 2.60 -12.89 12.45
N MET A 220 1.81 -12.09 11.73
CA MET A 220 2.32 -11.00 10.88
C MET A 220 2.32 -9.62 11.60
N LEU A 221 1.75 -9.52 12.81
CA LEU A 221 1.58 -8.23 13.49
C LEU A 221 2.90 -7.52 13.73
N ASP A 222 3.88 -8.20 14.29
CA ASP A 222 5.19 -7.60 14.62
C ASP A 222 5.91 -7.15 13.35
N MET A 223 5.93 -7.99 12.32
CA MET A 223 6.55 -7.67 11.04
C MET A 223 5.93 -6.41 10.40
N ILE A 224 4.59 -6.32 10.41
CA ILE A 224 3.87 -5.18 9.83
C ILE A 224 4.09 -3.93 10.70
N ALA A 225 4.06 -4.04 12.02
CA ALA A 225 4.30 -2.92 12.93
C ALA A 225 5.71 -2.35 12.72
N GLU A 226 6.74 -3.20 12.64
CA GLU A 226 8.10 -2.77 12.36
C GLU A 226 8.23 -2.11 10.97
N ALA A 227 7.57 -2.65 9.95
CA ALA A 227 7.54 -2.03 8.63
C ALA A 227 6.89 -0.64 8.66
N MET A 228 5.79 -0.47 9.43
CA MET A 228 5.14 0.83 9.60
C MET A 228 6.04 1.85 10.29
N VAL A 229 6.75 1.46 11.34
CA VAL A 229 7.76 2.31 12.02
C VAL A 229 8.84 2.75 11.02
N GLN A 230 9.37 1.82 10.21
CA GLN A 230 10.35 2.15 9.18
C GLN A 230 9.80 3.08 8.07
N LEU A 231 8.48 3.07 7.84
CA LEU A 231 7.80 3.99 6.93
C LEU A 231 7.55 5.38 7.56
N GLY A 232 7.95 5.60 8.82
CA GLY A 232 7.74 6.84 9.55
C GLY A 232 6.29 7.05 9.97
N ARG A 233 5.55 5.98 10.21
CA ARG A 233 4.18 6.02 10.76
C ARG A 233 4.23 5.75 12.26
N GLU A 234 3.55 6.60 13.02
CA GLU A 234 3.38 6.48 14.47
C GLU A 234 2.05 5.80 14.80
#